data_702365779e5ca8f32ae03d7943e12dd3
#
_entry.id   702365779e5ca8f32ae03d7943e12dd3
#
_cell.length_a   1.000
_cell.length_b   1.000
_cell.length_c   1.000
_cell.angle_alpha   90.00
_cell.angle_beta   90.00
_cell.angle_gamma   90.00
#
_symmetry.space_group_name_H-M   'P 1'
#
loop_
_entity.id
_entity.type
_entity.pdbx_description
1 polymer ?
#
loop_
_entity_poly.entity_id
_entity_poly.type
_entity_poly.pdbx_seq_one_letter_code
_entity_poly.pdbx_strand_id
1 'polypeptide(L)'
;MRLEMSNLDFTIGCTVTFFSKKRRTSPNLNNGMYYPHFVIKGTEEYLGINFIDGEDVIFDKPIQANALPVYETVDYSAIQAGAEFLIMEGGNIVGEGIVKEIFQHKPYGSK
;
A
#
# COMPACT_ATOMS: atom_id res chain seq x y z
N MET A 1 13.74 27.24 -7.50
CA MET A 1 13.19 26.03 -7.63
C MET A 1 12.12 25.84 -6.63
N ARG A 2 11.19 25.13 -6.96
CA ARG A 2 10.18 25.06 -6.11
C ARG A 2 10.26 23.85 -5.31
N LEU A 3 9.98 23.96 -4.13
CA LEU A 3 9.96 22.88 -3.28
C LEU A 3 8.60 22.38 -3.23
N GLU A 4 8.36 21.33 -3.90
CA GLU A 4 7.10 20.85 -3.83
C GLU A 4 7.02 19.72 -2.95
N MET A 5 5.85 19.44 -2.53
CA MET A 5 5.61 18.26 -1.78
C MET A 5 5.89 17.08 -2.63
N SER A 6 6.57 16.15 -2.07
CA SER A 6 6.77 14.89 -2.75
C SER A 6 5.42 14.23 -2.97
N ASN A 7 5.28 13.51 -4.06
CA ASN A 7 4.11 12.68 -4.27
C ASN A 7 4.02 11.59 -3.23
N LEU A 8 5.07 11.41 -2.42
CA LEU A 8 5.12 10.36 -1.42
C LEU A 8 4.71 10.83 -0.04
N ASP A 9 4.21 12.07 0.06
CA ASP A 9 3.85 12.63 1.37
C ASP A 9 2.46 12.24 1.79
N PHE A 10 2.16 10.94 1.77
CA PHE A 10 0.87 10.47 2.26
C PHE A 10 0.99 9.03 2.75
N THR A 11 0.05 8.64 3.60
CA THR A 11 -0.06 7.27 4.10
C THR A 11 -1.35 6.68 3.56
N ILE A 12 -1.28 5.43 3.16
CA ILE A 12 -2.43 4.69 2.63
C ILE A 12 -2.99 3.82 3.73
N GLY A 13 -4.16 4.18 4.24
CA GLY A 13 -4.88 3.31 5.18
C GLY A 13 -5.74 2.37 4.38
N CYS A 14 -5.61 1.08 4.62
CA CYS A 14 -6.29 0.09 3.78
C CYS A 14 -6.72 -1.12 4.59
N THR A 15 -7.67 -1.86 4.01
CA THR A 15 -8.06 -3.16 4.49
C THR A 15 -7.52 -4.17 3.48
N VAL A 16 -6.77 -5.16 3.95
CA VAL A 16 -6.11 -6.11 3.06
C VAL A 16 -6.39 -7.55 3.51
N THR A 17 -6.38 -8.46 2.54
CA THR A 17 -6.55 -9.88 2.79
C THR A 17 -5.43 -10.60 2.06
N PHE A 18 -4.66 -11.41 2.78
CA PHE A 18 -3.58 -12.19 2.19
C PHE A 18 -4.06 -13.62 2.02
N PHE A 19 -3.70 -14.23 0.89
CA PHE A 19 -4.25 -15.54 0.50
C PHE A 19 -3.36 -16.66 0.97
N SER A 20 -3.92 -17.62 1.70
CA SER A 20 -3.18 -18.76 2.23
C SER A 20 -2.56 -19.62 1.14
N LYS A 21 -3.18 -19.65 -0.04
CA LYS A 21 -2.71 -20.50 -1.12
C LYS A 21 -1.54 -19.87 -1.88
N LYS A 22 -1.19 -18.62 -1.57
CA LYS A 22 -0.20 -17.88 -2.35
C LYS A 22 1.10 -17.62 -1.59
N ARG A 23 1.10 -17.81 -0.30
CA ARG A 23 2.30 -17.61 0.51
C ARG A 23 2.37 -18.71 1.55
N ARG A 24 3.59 -19.14 1.86
CA ARG A 24 3.78 -20.13 2.92
C ARG A 24 3.60 -19.54 4.28
N THR A 25 4.08 -18.30 4.46
CA THR A 25 4.03 -17.65 5.76
C THR A 25 3.37 -16.30 5.58
N SER A 26 2.76 -15.81 6.65
CA SER A 26 2.16 -14.49 6.62
C SER A 26 3.27 -13.44 6.65
N PRO A 27 3.08 -12.33 5.92
CA PRO A 27 4.08 -11.26 5.97
C PRO A 27 3.98 -10.50 7.28
N ASN A 28 5.10 -9.97 7.73
CA ASN A 28 5.12 -9.09 8.89
C ASN A 28 4.97 -7.67 8.39
N LEU A 29 3.87 -7.01 8.73
CA LEU A 29 3.58 -5.65 8.27
C LEU A 29 4.18 -4.58 9.17
N ASN A 30 4.84 -4.98 10.26
CA ASN A 30 5.24 -4.03 11.30
C ASN A 30 6.75 -3.84 11.41
N ASN A 31 7.54 -4.47 10.56
CA ASN A 31 8.99 -4.33 10.66
C ASN A 31 9.60 -3.46 9.57
N GLY A 32 8.78 -2.86 8.71
CA GLY A 32 9.28 -1.95 7.69
C GLY A 32 9.99 -2.63 6.53
N MET A 33 9.93 -3.95 6.45
CA MET A 33 10.70 -4.71 5.47
C MET A 33 9.86 -5.33 4.37
N TYR A 34 8.57 -5.07 4.32
CA TYR A 34 7.71 -5.69 3.33
C TYR A 34 7.31 -4.67 2.27
N TYR A 35 7.82 -4.87 1.04
CA TYR A 35 7.68 -3.93 -0.07
C TYR A 35 7.01 -4.59 -1.27
N PRO A 36 5.74 -4.95 -1.18
CA PRO A 36 5.05 -5.48 -2.35
C PRO A 36 4.63 -4.34 -3.27
N HIS A 37 3.87 -4.67 -4.30
CA HIS A 37 3.26 -3.67 -5.17
C HIS A 37 1.75 -3.79 -5.07
N PHE A 38 1.08 -2.65 -5.17
CA PHE A 38 -0.37 -2.63 -5.38
C PHE A 38 -0.64 -2.44 -6.85
N VAL A 39 -1.61 -3.15 -7.37
CA VAL A 39 -2.10 -2.93 -8.73
C VAL A 39 -3.58 -2.59 -8.58
N ILE A 40 -3.94 -1.35 -8.85
CA ILE A 40 -5.34 -0.92 -8.74
C ILE A 40 -6.14 -1.63 -9.81
N LYS A 41 -7.27 -2.20 -9.44
CA LYS A 41 -8.11 -2.94 -10.38
C LYS A 41 -8.50 -2.01 -11.51
N GLY A 42 -8.38 -2.51 -12.73
CA GLY A 42 -8.62 -1.71 -13.91
C GLY A 42 -7.36 -1.08 -14.50
N THR A 43 -6.23 -1.21 -13.82
CA THR A 43 -4.94 -0.75 -14.34
C THR A 43 -3.98 -1.91 -14.41
N GLU A 44 -2.83 -1.67 -15.03
CA GLU A 44 -1.78 -2.67 -15.10
C GLU A 44 -0.47 -2.13 -14.49
N GLU A 45 -0.56 -1.04 -13.75
CA GLU A 45 0.64 -0.41 -13.22
C GLU A 45 0.95 -0.96 -11.84
N TYR A 46 2.21 -1.27 -11.62
CA TYR A 46 2.68 -1.75 -10.34
C TYR A 46 3.10 -0.57 -9.50
N LEU A 47 2.40 -0.36 -8.40
CA LEU A 47 2.66 0.77 -7.51
C LEU A 47 3.39 0.24 -6.29
N GLY A 48 4.70 0.49 -6.21
CA GLY A 48 5.50 0.00 -5.10
C GLY A 48 5.10 0.65 -3.80
N ILE A 49 4.90 -0.15 -2.77
CA ILE A 49 4.55 0.37 -1.46
C ILE A 49 5.38 -0.35 -0.40
N ASN A 50 5.40 0.26 0.78
CA ASN A 50 6.04 -0.32 1.94
C ASN A 50 5.04 -0.29 3.07
N PHE A 51 4.67 -1.44 3.59
CA PHE A 51 3.81 -1.49 4.76
C PHE A 51 4.58 -0.98 5.97
N ILE A 52 3.98 -0.08 6.73
CA ILE A 52 4.62 0.47 7.92
C ILE A 52 4.05 -0.11 9.20
N ASP A 53 2.76 -0.47 9.19
CA ASP A 53 2.18 -1.16 10.32
C ASP A 53 0.89 -1.83 9.89
N GLY A 54 0.37 -2.68 10.74
CA GLY A 54 -0.89 -3.35 10.49
C GLY A 54 -1.19 -4.34 11.58
N GLU A 55 -2.43 -4.81 11.55
CA GLU A 55 -2.82 -5.92 12.42
C GLU A 55 -2.08 -7.17 11.99
N ASP A 56 -2.00 -8.15 12.88
CA ASP A 56 -1.37 -9.42 12.54
C ASP A 56 -2.12 -10.05 11.38
N VAL A 57 -1.36 -10.51 10.40
CA VAL A 57 -1.97 -11.13 9.24
C VAL A 57 -2.51 -12.49 9.61
N ILE A 58 -3.80 -12.69 9.33
CA ILE A 58 -4.44 -13.99 9.42
C ILE A 58 -4.87 -14.28 7.99
N PHE A 59 -4.34 -15.36 7.42
CA PHE A 59 -4.63 -15.67 6.02
C PHE A 59 -6.12 -15.75 5.78
N ASP A 60 -6.52 -15.21 4.64
CA ASP A 60 -7.89 -15.26 4.12
C ASP A 60 -8.88 -14.45 4.96
N LYS A 61 -8.37 -13.55 5.81
CA LYS A 61 -9.21 -12.66 6.59
C LYS A 61 -8.77 -11.22 6.38
N PRO A 62 -9.72 -10.28 6.31
CA PRO A 62 -9.36 -8.87 6.17
C PRO A 62 -8.76 -8.32 7.45
N ILE A 63 -7.72 -7.51 7.31
CA ILE A 63 -7.09 -6.80 8.43
C ILE A 63 -6.83 -5.37 8.00
N GLN A 64 -6.60 -4.52 8.98
CA GLN A 64 -6.28 -3.11 8.73
C GLN A 64 -4.77 -2.93 8.68
N ALA A 65 -4.31 -2.08 7.77
CA ALA A 65 -2.89 -1.83 7.62
C ALA A 65 -2.65 -0.46 7.05
N ASN A 66 -1.42 0.03 7.22
CA ASN A 66 -1.00 1.30 6.66
C ASN A 66 0.26 1.08 5.83
N ALA A 67 0.34 1.79 4.72
CA ALA A 67 1.45 1.65 3.80
C ALA A 67 1.86 3.01 3.26
N LEU A 68 3.11 3.10 2.82
CA LEU A 68 3.64 4.30 2.20
C LEU A 68 3.99 4.03 0.75
N PRO A 69 3.83 5.02 -0.13
CA PRO A 69 4.37 4.89 -1.48
C PRO A 69 5.88 4.96 -1.44
N VAL A 70 6.56 4.36 -2.41
CA VAL A 70 8.01 4.21 -2.37
C VAL A 70 8.73 4.97 -3.47
N TYR A 71 8.18 4.99 -4.69
CA TYR A 71 8.94 5.47 -5.85
C TYR A 71 8.46 6.83 -6.32
N GLU A 72 9.36 7.81 -6.29
CA GLU A 72 9.00 9.19 -6.63
C GLU A 72 8.65 9.34 -8.11
N THR A 73 9.12 8.45 -8.95
CA THR A 73 8.87 8.57 -10.38
C THR A 73 7.57 7.89 -10.81
N VAL A 74 6.86 7.28 -9.86
CA VAL A 74 5.64 6.55 -10.17
C VAL A 74 4.44 7.42 -9.80
N ASP A 75 3.43 7.38 -10.65
CA ASP A 75 2.19 8.14 -10.43
C ASP A 75 1.25 7.30 -9.57
N TYR A 76 1.03 7.77 -8.33
CA TYR A 76 0.15 7.06 -7.39
C TYR A 76 -1.27 7.63 -7.38
N SER A 77 -1.63 8.45 -8.38
CA SER A 77 -2.94 9.12 -8.33
C SER A 77 -4.13 8.16 -8.35
N ALA A 78 -3.94 6.93 -8.81
CA ALA A 78 -5.02 5.95 -8.78
C ALA A 78 -5.33 5.44 -7.38
N ILE A 79 -4.45 5.68 -6.42
CA ILE A 79 -4.69 5.27 -5.03
C ILE A 79 -5.56 6.33 -4.39
N GLN A 80 -6.84 6.05 -4.32
CA GLN A 80 -7.84 6.94 -3.75
C GLN A 80 -8.75 6.13 -2.87
N ALA A 81 -9.40 6.77 -1.91
CA ALA A 81 -10.34 6.08 -1.04
C ALA A 81 -11.37 5.34 -1.87
N GLY A 82 -11.60 4.10 -1.54
CA GLY A 82 -12.51 3.24 -2.27
C GLY A 82 -11.88 2.43 -3.39
N ALA A 83 -10.63 2.71 -3.76
CA ALA A 83 -9.98 1.97 -4.83
C ALA A 83 -9.67 0.55 -4.36
N GLU A 84 -9.95 -0.43 -5.21
CA GLU A 84 -9.63 -1.82 -4.93
C GLU A 84 -8.35 -2.20 -5.64
N PHE A 85 -7.56 -3.04 -5.01
CA PHE A 85 -6.25 -3.37 -5.56
C PHE A 85 -5.87 -4.82 -5.28
N LEU A 86 -4.94 -5.30 -6.09
CA LEU A 86 -4.28 -6.57 -5.86
C LEU A 86 -2.93 -6.31 -5.21
N ILE A 87 -2.48 -7.22 -4.36
CA ILE A 87 -1.17 -7.16 -3.75
C ILE A 87 -0.29 -8.15 -4.50
N MET A 88 0.83 -7.65 -5.05
CA MET A 88 1.68 -8.46 -5.91
C MET A 88 3.07 -8.59 -5.30
N GLU A 89 3.59 -9.82 -5.34
CA GLU A 89 5.00 -10.07 -5.06
C GLU A 89 5.57 -10.59 -6.37
N GLY A 90 6.28 -9.70 -7.10
CA GLY A 90 6.66 -10.03 -8.46
C GLY A 90 5.41 -10.27 -9.29
N GLY A 91 5.37 -11.37 -9.99
CA GLY A 91 4.21 -11.73 -10.80
C GLY A 91 3.11 -12.47 -10.06
N ASN A 92 3.27 -12.68 -8.73
CA ASN A 92 2.30 -13.47 -7.97
C ASN A 92 1.32 -12.59 -7.23
N ILE A 93 0.04 -12.85 -7.38
CA ILE A 93 -0.98 -12.17 -6.61
C ILE A 93 -1.04 -12.86 -5.26
N VAL A 94 -0.65 -12.14 -4.20
CA VAL A 94 -0.63 -12.73 -2.85
C VAL A 94 -1.76 -12.24 -1.98
N GLY A 95 -2.51 -11.25 -2.45
CA GLY A 95 -3.62 -10.72 -1.67
C GLY A 95 -4.39 -9.67 -2.45
N GLU A 96 -5.33 -9.05 -1.76
CA GLU A 96 -6.12 -7.96 -2.33
C GLU A 96 -6.53 -7.02 -1.22
N GLY A 97 -7.01 -5.86 -1.60
CA GLY A 97 -7.46 -4.92 -0.60
C GLY A 97 -8.27 -3.78 -1.17
N ILE A 98 -8.64 -2.88 -0.28
CA ILE A 98 -9.34 -1.67 -0.64
C ILE A 98 -8.74 -0.52 0.15
N VAL A 99 -8.56 0.61 -0.52
CA VAL A 99 -8.07 1.82 0.15
C VAL A 99 -9.20 2.41 0.95
N LYS A 100 -8.98 2.60 2.25
CA LYS A 100 -9.99 3.16 3.12
C LYS A 100 -9.82 4.65 3.27
N GLU A 101 -8.57 5.10 3.35
CA GLU A 101 -8.32 6.49 3.67
C GLU A 101 -6.92 6.87 3.24
N ILE A 102 -6.76 8.11 2.82
CA ILE A 102 -5.45 8.66 2.49
C ILE A 102 -5.16 9.76 3.51
N PHE A 103 -4.04 9.64 4.19
CA PHE A 103 -3.62 10.62 5.18
C PHE A 103 -2.52 11.47 4.58
N GLN A 104 -2.83 12.72 4.23
CA GLN A 104 -1.84 13.63 3.67
C GLN A 104 -0.94 14.15 4.78
N HIS A 105 0.36 14.15 4.51
CA HIS A 105 1.31 14.70 5.47
C HIS A 105 1.58 16.13 5.07
N LYS A 106 1.46 17.05 6.00
CA LYS A 106 1.76 18.44 5.69
C LYS A 106 3.24 18.68 5.74
N PRO A 107 3.77 19.53 4.88
CA PRO A 107 5.18 19.84 4.95
C PRO A 107 5.50 20.48 6.27
N TYR A 108 6.73 20.30 6.72
CA TYR A 108 7.19 20.91 7.94
C TYR A 108 7.04 22.42 7.82
N GLY A 109 6.50 23.06 8.84
CA GLY A 109 6.30 24.48 8.83
C GLY A 109 5.05 24.97 8.15
N SER A 110 4.30 24.07 7.57
CA SER A 110 3.06 24.44 6.91
C SER A 110 2.03 24.77 7.97
N LYS A 111 1.22 25.73 7.71
CA LYS A 111 0.17 26.10 8.62
C LYS A 111 -1.19 25.83 8.04
#